data_be7ea74e3de4c84ddbdb5dbbc4fbaf8f
#
_entry.id   be7ea74e3de4c84ddbdb5dbbc4fbaf8f
#
_cell.length_a   1.000
_cell.length_b   1.000
_cell.length_c   1.000
_cell.angle_alpha   90.00
_cell.angle_beta   90.00
_cell.angle_gamma   90.00
#
_symmetry.space_group_name_H-M   'P 1'
#
loop_
_entity.id
_entity.type
_entity.pdbx_description
1 polymer ?
#
loop_
_entity_poly.entity_id
_entity_poly.type
_entity_poly.pdbx_seq_one_letter_code
_entity_poly.pdbx_strand_id
1 'polypeptide(L)'
;MKNTAFIGFDGYIDQILRPISSVQGRSYDYFTTISDMGQYLIGKGGKSCSIQLDRVSSRLGGNGPIFGRTLKQMGVNVKLAGMFGADTIHPLFAESFSPEELCSFSDPMETLALEFEDGKVMMCPTAPDLKKPLKALLQGADRCGFSLEDALASNLLAFLNWGEVYFMQTLWEEIFCEYFSQLREDTVKDEQDIIFFDPSDVSSHDETKIRAMLNTMETYGTCRYAILSVNENEALQIGKRLFGASDCGQIIRLLQQTFRIPEIVVHSNKVTRSLVHGKEYLIPTLHVDHPVISTGAGDNFNAGYCYAKLKGWAPEKCIRTAHRAASFYISHGYPVSGDVLEPDCE
;
A
#
# COMPACT_ATOMS: atom_id res chain seq x y z
N MET A 1 -18.95 -14.09 -12.46
CA MET A 1 -17.65 -14.69 -12.11
C MET A 1 -17.23 -14.14 -10.74
N LYS A 2 -16.58 -14.93 -9.89
CA LYS A 2 -16.05 -14.40 -8.61
C LYS A 2 -14.80 -13.59 -8.95
N ASN A 3 -14.76 -12.31 -8.57
CA ASN A 3 -13.59 -11.48 -8.74
C ASN A 3 -12.43 -12.00 -7.85
N THR A 4 -11.25 -12.12 -8.44
CA THR A 4 -10.04 -12.62 -7.77
C THR A 4 -8.98 -11.54 -7.76
N ALA A 5 -8.20 -11.47 -6.67
CA ALA A 5 -7.11 -10.53 -6.52
C ALA A 5 -5.86 -11.23 -5.96
N PHE A 6 -4.70 -10.95 -6.55
CA PHE A 6 -3.40 -11.30 -6.02
C PHE A 6 -2.66 -10.05 -5.56
N ILE A 7 -2.18 -10.05 -4.32
CA ILE A 7 -1.58 -8.89 -3.67
C ILE A 7 -0.17 -9.23 -3.19
N GLY A 8 0.79 -8.40 -3.47
CA GLY A 8 2.19 -8.57 -3.06
C GLY A 8 2.93 -7.24 -2.86
N PHE A 9 4.06 -7.23 -2.12
CA PHE A 9 4.78 -8.40 -1.59
C PHE A 9 5.32 -8.09 -0.18
N ASP A 10 4.79 -7.09 0.48
CA ASP A 10 5.23 -6.66 1.80
C ASP A 10 4.52 -7.45 2.94
N GLY A 11 4.89 -7.12 4.17
CA GLY A 11 4.25 -7.64 5.38
C GLY A 11 4.89 -7.01 6.59
N TYR A 12 4.10 -6.28 7.37
CA TYR A 12 4.55 -5.55 8.55
C TYR A 12 3.70 -5.89 9.76
N ILE A 13 4.32 -5.72 10.93
CA ILE A 13 3.64 -5.66 12.22
C ILE A 13 3.91 -4.29 12.81
N ASP A 14 2.86 -3.50 13.00
CA ASP A 14 2.96 -2.20 13.64
C ASP A 14 2.87 -2.37 15.15
N GLN A 15 3.99 -2.15 15.84
CA GLN A 15 4.05 -2.09 17.29
C GLN A 15 3.65 -0.69 17.72
N ILE A 16 2.46 -0.55 18.31
CA ILE A 16 1.97 0.75 18.80
C ILE A 16 2.55 0.99 20.19
N LEU A 17 3.33 2.05 20.33
CA LEU A 17 4.16 2.33 21.49
C LEU A 17 3.95 3.76 21.98
N ARG A 18 4.01 3.96 23.30
CA ARG A 18 4.06 5.30 23.90
C ARG A 18 5.42 5.54 24.55
N PRO A 19 6.18 6.58 24.15
CA PRO A 19 7.48 6.85 24.75
C PRO A 19 7.30 7.46 26.14
N ILE A 20 7.98 6.85 27.13
CA ILE A 20 7.93 7.24 28.53
C ILE A 20 8.88 8.41 28.79
N SER A 21 8.37 9.50 29.33
CA SER A 21 9.13 10.69 29.71
C SER A 21 9.67 10.60 31.15
N SER A 22 8.89 10.02 32.06
CA SER A 22 9.30 9.78 33.44
C SER A 22 8.60 8.57 34.08
N VAL A 23 9.24 8.01 35.12
CA VAL A 23 8.66 6.89 35.90
C VAL A 23 8.45 7.36 37.34
N GLN A 24 7.23 7.26 37.84
CA GLN A 24 6.85 7.62 39.20
C GLN A 24 6.31 6.40 39.93
N GLY A 25 7.17 5.69 40.64
CA GLY A 25 6.81 4.45 41.33
C GLY A 25 6.40 3.34 40.34
N ARG A 26 5.10 3.10 40.21
CA ARG A 26 4.51 2.13 39.24
C ARG A 26 3.75 2.78 38.10
N SER A 27 3.70 4.12 38.03
CA SER A 27 3.06 4.86 36.96
C SER A 27 4.06 5.46 36.00
N TYR A 28 3.63 5.68 34.75
CA TYR A 28 4.42 6.27 33.68
C TYR A 28 3.81 7.61 33.28
N ASP A 29 4.67 8.62 33.13
CA ASP A 29 4.33 9.81 32.35
C ASP A 29 4.89 9.63 30.95
N TYR A 30 4.18 10.13 29.96
CA TYR A 30 4.56 9.98 28.56
C TYR A 30 4.98 11.32 27.96
N PHE A 31 5.77 11.29 26.90
CA PHE A 31 5.94 12.47 26.06
C PHE A 31 4.60 12.78 25.40
N THR A 32 4.07 13.99 25.59
CA THR A 32 2.76 14.39 25.12
C THR A 32 2.77 14.71 23.64
N THR A 33 3.84 15.38 23.16
CA THR A 33 3.98 15.80 21.78
C THR A 33 5.29 15.30 21.15
N ILE A 34 5.31 15.24 19.82
CA ILE A 34 6.55 14.97 19.04
C ILE A 34 7.60 16.04 19.36
N SER A 35 7.16 17.29 19.54
CA SER A 35 8.05 18.41 19.90
C SER A 35 8.72 18.21 21.26
N ASP A 36 7.97 17.75 22.28
CA ASP A 36 8.52 17.50 23.62
C ASP A 36 9.62 16.44 23.58
N MET A 37 9.36 15.33 22.89
CA MET A 37 10.36 14.29 22.69
C MET A 37 11.56 14.82 21.88
N GLY A 38 11.31 15.63 20.85
CA GLY A 38 12.35 16.25 20.03
C GLY A 38 13.28 17.15 20.86
N GLN A 39 12.71 18.00 21.73
CA GLN A 39 13.49 18.86 22.63
C GLN A 39 14.31 18.06 23.64
N TYR A 40 13.72 16.99 24.19
CA TYR A 40 14.45 16.07 25.05
C TYR A 40 15.66 15.47 24.35
N LEU A 41 15.49 14.98 23.11
CA LEU A 41 16.59 14.41 22.31
C LEU A 41 17.66 15.44 21.97
N ILE A 42 17.29 16.66 21.59
CA ILE A 42 18.23 17.76 21.34
C ILE A 42 19.10 18.02 22.59
N GLY A 43 18.48 18.04 23.77
CA GLY A 43 19.19 18.23 25.05
C GLY A 43 20.15 17.10 25.43
N LYS A 44 20.09 15.94 24.72
CA LYS A 44 21.00 14.79 24.88
C LYS A 44 22.14 14.76 23.86
N GLY A 45 22.19 15.73 22.95
CA GLY A 45 23.28 15.86 21.99
C GLY A 45 24.66 15.73 22.68
N GLY A 46 25.54 14.85 22.17
CA GLY A 46 26.84 14.51 22.75
C GLY A 46 26.80 13.64 24.01
N LYS A 47 25.64 13.12 24.42
CA LYS A 47 25.43 12.23 25.56
C LYS A 47 24.64 11.00 25.17
N SER A 48 24.76 9.89 25.92
CA SER A 48 23.89 8.75 25.80
C SER A 48 22.56 9.01 26.50
N CYS A 49 21.47 8.54 25.91
CA CYS A 49 20.15 8.47 26.57
C CYS A 49 19.43 7.19 26.18
N SER A 50 18.48 6.79 27.03
CA SER A 50 17.52 5.73 26.73
C SER A 50 16.10 6.27 26.96
N ILE A 51 15.18 5.83 26.12
CA ILE A 51 13.76 6.10 26.27
C ILE A 51 13.08 4.74 26.36
N GLN A 52 12.35 4.49 27.44
CA GLN A 52 11.54 3.29 27.56
C GLN A 52 10.26 3.46 26.75
N LEU A 53 9.79 2.37 26.16
CA LEU A 53 8.61 2.35 25.33
C LEU A 53 7.57 1.43 25.98
N ASP A 54 6.39 1.95 26.24
CA ASP A 54 5.24 1.19 26.73
C ASP A 54 4.48 0.65 25.54
N ARG A 55 4.30 -0.69 25.46
CA ARG A 55 3.58 -1.33 24.37
C ARG A 55 2.08 -1.27 24.60
N VAL A 56 1.39 -0.53 23.76
CA VAL A 56 -0.08 -0.40 23.78
C VAL A 56 -0.75 -1.56 23.07
N SER A 57 -0.31 -1.87 21.85
CA SER A 57 -0.86 -2.96 21.03
C SER A 57 0.08 -3.32 19.88
N SER A 58 -0.20 -4.45 19.23
CA SER A 58 0.40 -4.81 17.94
C SER A 58 -0.71 -4.97 16.93
N ARG A 59 -0.50 -4.51 15.70
CA ARG A 59 -1.50 -4.55 14.62
C ARG A 59 -0.87 -5.06 13.33
N LEU A 60 -1.72 -5.66 12.50
CA LEU A 60 -1.38 -5.97 11.12
C LEU A 60 -1.07 -4.66 10.40
N GLY A 61 0.12 -4.58 9.81
CA GLY A 61 0.62 -3.47 9.02
C GLY A 61 1.06 -3.92 7.63
N GLY A 62 1.54 -2.96 6.85
CA GLY A 62 1.93 -3.14 5.45
C GLY A 62 0.78 -2.87 4.48
N ASN A 63 1.14 -2.28 3.33
CA ASN A 63 0.16 -1.91 2.31
C ASN A 63 -0.59 -3.14 1.79
N GLY A 64 0.13 -4.23 1.45
CA GLY A 64 -0.47 -5.46 0.94
C GLY A 64 -1.47 -6.10 1.90
N PRO A 65 -1.10 -6.39 3.15
CA PRO A 65 -2.04 -6.96 4.12
C PRO A 65 -3.25 -6.09 4.43
N ILE A 66 -3.09 -4.78 4.58
CA ILE A 66 -4.23 -3.86 4.83
C ILE A 66 -5.16 -3.82 3.62
N PHE A 67 -4.60 -3.63 2.42
CA PHE A 67 -5.34 -3.64 1.16
C PHE A 67 -6.08 -4.97 0.94
N GLY A 68 -5.38 -6.10 1.13
CA GLY A 68 -5.94 -7.44 0.95
C GLY A 68 -7.09 -7.74 1.93
N ARG A 69 -6.92 -7.38 3.23
CA ARG A 69 -7.97 -7.52 4.23
C ARG A 69 -9.21 -6.71 3.87
N THR A 70 -9.01 -5.51 3.34
CA THR A 70 -10.11 -4.63 2.92
C THR A 70 -10.85 -5.21 1.72
N LEU A 71 -10.16 -5.69 0.68
CA LEU A 71 -10.79 -6.36 -0.45
C LEU A 71 -11.54 -7.64 -0.04
N LYS A 72 -10.97 -8.44 0.86
CA LYS A 72 -11.63 -9.63 1.40
C LYS A 72 -12.92 -9.28 2.12
N GLN A 73 -12.92 -8.23 2.95
CA GLN A 73 -14.12 -7.74 3.63
C GLN A 73 -15.19 -7.25 2.64
N MET A 74 -14.80 -6.76 1.47
CA MET A 74 -15.70 -6.39 0.38
C MET A 74 -16.19 -7.59 -0.46
N GLY A 75 -15.78 -8.83 -0.14
CA GLY A 75 -16.21 -10.05 -0.81
C GLY A 75 -15.40 -10.45 -2.05
N VAL A 76 -14.21 -9.90 -2.24
CA VAL A 76 -13.26 -10.33 -3.27
C VAL A 76 -12.48 -11.55 -2.77
N ASN A 77 -12.26 -12.55 -3.63
CA ASN A 77 -11.37 -13.67 -3.30
C ASN A 77 -9.92 -13.18 -3.41
N VAL A 78 -9.19 -13.22 -2.31
CA VAL A 78 -7.83 -12.69 -2.25
C VAL A 78 -6.80 -13.82 -2.12
N LYS A 79 -5.64 -13.62 -2.71
CA LYS A 79 -4.40 -14.36 -2.46
C LYS A 79 -3.30 -13.35 -2.21
N LEU A 80 -2.50 -13.56 -1.20
CA LEU A 80 -1.38 -12.68 -0.84
C LEU A 80 -0.07 -13.45 -0.83
N ALA A 81 0.98 -12.85 -1.38
CA ALA A 81 2.34 -13.30 -1.17
C ALA A 81 3.13 -12.20 -0.48
N GLY A 82 3.87 -12.53 0.59
CA GLY A 82 4.56 -11.50 1.35
C GLY A 82 5.43 -12.04 2.49
N MET A 83 5.76 -11.13 3.37
CA MET A 83 6.57 -11.38 4.56
C MET A 83 5.65 -11.59 5.77
N PHE A 84 5.17 -12.81 5.97
CA PHE A 84 4.16 -13.13 6.99
C PHE A 84 4.65 -14.09 8.06
N GLY A 85 5.90 -14.55 7.97
CA GLY A 85 6.60 -15.52 8.82
C GLY A 85 7.34 -16.54 7.98
N ALA A 86 8.64 -16.75 8.25
CA ALA A 86 9.50 -17.62 7.44
C ALA A 86 9.10 -19.10 7.57
N ASP A 87 8.91 -19.57 8.83
CA ASP A 87 8.56 -20.96 9.13
C ASP A 87 7.08 -21.13 9.51
N THR A 88 6.51 -20.13 10.16
CA THR A 88 5.11 -20.13 10.65
C THR A 88 4.49 -18.78 10.40
N ILE A 89 3.28 -18.75 9.88
CA ILE A 89 2.53 -17.50 9.71
C ILE A 89 2.32 -16.83 11.07
N HIS A 90 2.70 -15.56 11.17
CA HIS A 90 2.51 -14.80 12.41
C HIS A 90 1.01 -14.64 12.72
N PRO A 91 0.58 -14.76 13.99
CA PRO A 91 -0.84 -14.79 14.38
C PRO A 91 -1.68 -13.66 13.84
N LEU A 92 -1.16 -12.43 13.79
CA LEU A 92 -1.89 -11.26 13.27
C LEU A 92 -2.32 -11.41 11.80
N PHE A 93 -1.55 -12.11 10.97
CA PHE A 93 -1.96 -12.41 9.59
C PHE A 93 -2.96 -13.58 9.57
N ALA A 94 -2.72 -14.62 10.38
CA ALA A 94 -3.61 -15.78 10.48
C ALA A 94 -5.01 -15.44 11.02
N GLU A 95 -5.16 -14.37 11.81
CA GLU A 95 -6.45 -13.83 12.25
C GLU A 95 -7.27 -13.22 11.10
N SER A 96 -6.58 -12.70 10.07
CA SER A 96 -7.22 -12.00 8.95
C SER A 96 -7.41 -12.85 7.71
N PHE A 97 -6.53 -13.84 7.51
CA PHE A 97 -6.46 -14.65 6.30
C PHE A 97 -6.38 -16.14 6.63
N SER A 98 -6.99 -16.96 5.78
CA SER A 98 -6.85 -18.41 5.88
C SER A 98 -5.51 -18.87 5.26
N PRO A 99 -5.01 -20.08 5.65
CA PRO A 99 -3.73 -20.57 5.15
C PRO A 99 -3.63 -20.63 3.62
N GLU A 100 -4.71 -20.96 2.93
CA GLU A 100 -4.79 -21.07 1.47
C GLU A 100 -4.76 -19.69 0.76
N GLU A 101 -4.97 -18.60 1.50
CA GLU A 101 -4.88 -17.23 0.99
C GLU A 101 -3.47 -16.66 1.08
N LEU A 102 -2.57 -17.29 1.87
CA LEU A 102 -1.25 -16.74 2.19
C LEU A 102 -0.11 -17.56 1.61
N CYS A 103 0.82 -16.89 0.97
CA CYS A 103 2.15 -17.38 0.62
C CYS A 103 3.20 -16.55 1.35
N SER A 104 3.91 -17.13 2.31
CA SER A 104 4.98 -16.43 3.02
C SER A 104 6.35 -16.86 2.56
N PHE A 105 7.24 -15.88 2.34
CA PHE A 105 8.63 -16.14 1.93
C PHE A 105 9.68 -15.52 2.86
N SER A 106 9.26 -14.76 3.88
CA SER A 106 10.14 -14.15 4.88
C SER A 106 9.37 -13.82 6.15
N ASP A 107 10.09 -13.51 7.23
CA ASP A 107 9.51 -12.94 8.43
C ASP A 107 9.00 -11.51 8.18
N PRO A 108 7.94 -11.08 8.88
CA PRO A 108 7.42 -9.73 8.76
C PRO A 108 8.40 -8.69 9.28
N MET A 109 8.31 -7.49 8.75
CA MET A 109 9.02 -6.34 9.29
C MET A 109 8.24 -5.77 10.47
N GLU A 110 8.95 -5.31 11.51
CA GLU A 110 8.31 -4.70 12.68
C GLU A 110 8.52 -3.20 12.66
N THR A 111 7.44 -2.42 12.55
CA THR A 111 7.48 -0.97 12.66
C THR A 111 7.22 -0.54 14.09
N LEU A 112 8.03 0.38 14.62
CA LEU A 112 7.77 1.02 15.89
C LEU A 112 6.99 2.31 15.65
N ALA A 113 5.69 2.29 15.93
CA ALA A 113 4.80 3.43 15.80
C ALA A 113 4.70 4.15 17.16
N LEU A 114 5.47 5.22 17.34
CA LEU A 114 5.43 6.04 18.54
C LEU A 114 4.24 6.99 18.48
N GLU A 115 3.27 6.83 19.39
CA GLU A 115 2.05 7.65 19.43
C GLU A 115 2.20 8.83 20.39
N PHE A 116 1.75 10.01 19.91
CA PHE A 116 1.67 11.27 20.64
C PHE A 116 0.29 11.90 20.42
N GLU A 117 -0.08 12.90 21.21
CA GLU A 117 -1.35 13.62 21.04
C GLU A 117 -1.42 14.44 19.74
N ASP A 118 -0.25 14.91 19.26
CA ASP A 118 -0.11 15.73 18.05
C ASP A 118 0.28 14.93 16.79
N GLY A 119 0.45 13.59 16.88
CA GLY A 119 0.80 12.76 15.73
C GLY A 119 1.51 11.46 16.06
N LYS A 120 2.21 10.92 15.07
CA LYS A 120 2.98 9.66 15.18
C LYS A 120 4.37 9.81 14.58
N VAL A 121 5.32 9.07 15.14
CA VAL A 121 6.63 8.84 14.52
C VAL A 121 6.76 7.37 14.20
N MET A 122 6.90 7.04 12.91
CA MET A 122 7.10 5.69 12.43
C MET A 122 8.59 5.41 12.29
N MET A 123 9.10 4.41 13.01
CA MET A 123 10.47 3.93 12.89
C MET A 123 10.45 2.57 12.20
N CYS A 124 10.76 2.57 10.91
CA CYS A 124 10.72 1.37 10.10
C CYS A 124 12.12 0.74 10.00
N PRO A 125 12.26 -0.57 10.21
CA PRO A 125 13.50 -1.26 9.91
C PRO A 125 13.74 -1.28 8.40
N THR A 126 15.00 -1.47 8.01
CA THR A 126 15.30 -1.73 6.60
C THR A 126 14.76 -3.11 6.20
N ALA A 127 14.19 -3.19 5.00
CA ALA A 127 13.76 -4.46 4.44
C ALA A 127 14.92 -5.48 4.34
N PRO A 128 14.65 -6.80 4.44
CA PRO A 128 15.66 -7.83 4.28
C PRO A 128 16.32 -7.74 2.89
N ASP A 129 17.64 -7.92 2.83
CA ASP A 129 18.39 -7.96 1.57
C ASP A 129 18.17 -9.29 0.85
N LEU A 130 17.08 -9.42 0.13
CA LEU A 130 16.78 -10.59 -0.71
C LEU A 130 17.44 -10.44 -2.09
N LYS A 131 18.62 -11.06 -2.26
CA LYS A 131 19.38 -11.00 -3.55
C LYS A 131 18.69 -11.75 -4.69
N LYS A 132 17.80 -12.69 -4.40
CA LYS A 132 17.02 -13.48 -5.37
C LYS A 132 15.57 -13.56 -4.89
N PRO A 133 14.81 -12.45 -4.99
CA PRO A 133 13.50 -12.37 -4.38
C PRO A 133 12.47 -13.31 -5.03
N LEU A 134 12.48 -13.50 -6.33
CA LEU A 134 11.59 -14.46 -7.00
C LEU A 134 11.90 -15.90 -6.54
N LYS A 135 13.17 -16.27 -6.38
CA LYS A 135 13.51 -17.59 -5.85
C LYS A 135 12.98 -17.78 -4.43
N ALA A 136 13.09 -16.77 -3.56
CA ALA A 136 12.55 -16.84 -2.21
C ALA A 136 11.02 -16.99 -2.24
N LEU A 137 10.34 -16.24 -3.10
CA LEU A 137 8.89 -16.34 -3.31
C LEU A 137 8.48 -17.74 -3.78
N LEU A 138 9.17 -18.32 -4.78
CA LEU A 138 8.88 -19.67 -5.27
C LEU A 138 9.09 -20.74 -4.19
N GLN A 139 10.16 -20.62 -3.39
CA GLN A 139 10.37 -21.52 -2.24
C GLN A 139 9.30 -21.38 -1.17
N GLY A 140 8.80 -20.17 -0.94
CA GLY A 140 7.65 -19.91 -0.08
C GLY A 140 6.38 -20.57 -0.63
N ALA A 141 6.13 -20.40 -1.92
CA ALA A 141 4.99 -20.98 -2.61
C ALA A 141 4.97 -22.52 -2.52
N ASP A 142 6.12 -23.16 -2.76
CA ASP A 142 6.28 -24.62 -2.62
C ASP A 142 5.94 -25.09 -1.19
N ARG A 143 6.44 -24.38 -0.16
CA ARG A 143 6.17 -24.73 1.25
C ARG A 143 4.70 -24.61 1.62
N CYS A 144 4.01 -23.60 1.08
CA CYS A 144 2.60 -23.34 1.39
C CYS A 144 1.63 -24.12 0.48
N GLY A 145 2.11 -24.82 -0.54
CA GLY A 145 1.27 -25.42 -1.59
C GLY A 145 0.52 -24.34 -2.41
N PHE A 146 1.13 -23.16 -2.58
CA PHE A 146 0.54 -22.01 -3.24
C PHE A 146 0.97 -21.97 -4.71
N SER A 147 0.01 -21.93 -5.63
CA SER A 147 0.28 -21.74 -7.05
C SER A 147 0.44 -20.25 -7.37
N LEU A 148 1.69 -19.83 -7.64
CA LEU A 148 1.97 -18.45 -8.06
C LEU A 148 1.38 -18.17 -9.46
N GLU A 149 1.41 -19.14 -10.36
CA GLU A 149 0.83 -19.00 -11.71
C GLU A 149 -0.68 -18.75 -11.65
N ASP A 150 -1.42 -19.54 -10.85
CA ASP A 150 -2.87 -19.32 -10.65
C ASP A 150 -3.14 -17.97 -9.99
N ALA A 151 -2.27 -17.54 -9.07
CA ALA A 151 -2.42 -16.25 -8.40
C ALA A 151 -2.20 -15.09 -9.39
N LEU A 152 -1.19 -15.19 -10.26
CA LEU A 152 -0.92 -14.19 -11.31
C LEU A 152 -1.98 -14.16 -12.41
N ALA A 153 -2.82 -15.20 -12.54
CA ALA A 153 -3.98 -15.21 -13.41
C ALA A 153 -5.22 -14.48 -12.85
N SER A 154 -5.13 -13.88 -11.65
CA SER A 154 -6.23 -13.12 -11.03
C SER A 154 -6.63 -11.89 -11.86
N ASN A 155 -7.89 -11.47 -11.75
CA ASN A 155 -8.41 -10.26 -12.41
C ASN A 155 -7.71 -8.98 -11.94
N LEU A 156 -7.29 -8.94 -10.68
CA LEU A 156 -6.53 -7.85 -10.10
C LEU A 156 -5.19 -8.36 -9.60
N LEU A 157 -4.11 -7.78 -10.09
CA LEU A 157 -2.78 -7.86 -9.48
C LEU A 157 -2.52 -6.53 -8.76
N ALA A 158 -2.17 -6.55 -7.48
CA ALA A 158 -1.81 -5.36 -6.73
C ALA A 158 -0.35 -5.47 -6.26
N PHE A 159 0.51 -4.65 -6.83
CA PHE A 159 1.93 -4.59 -6.54
C PHE A 159 2.21 -3.31 -5.75
N LEU A 160 2.50 -3.49 -4.46
CA LEU A 160 2.43 -2.42 -3.48
C LEU A 160 3.79 -2.24 -2.78
N ASN A 161 3.97 -1.05 -2.16
CA ASN A 161 5.07 -0.74 -1.25
C ASN A 161 6.49 -0.91 -1.85
N TRP A 162 6.68 -0.40 -3.06
CA TRP A 162 8.00 -0.38 -3.71
C TRP A 162 9.01 0.50 -2.97
N GLY A 163 8.55 1.62 -2.40
CA GLY A 163 9.41 2.64 -1.81
C GLY A 163 10.15 2.18 -0.55
N GLU A 164 9.56 1.31 0.25
CA GLU A 164 10.13 0.86 1.52
C GLU A 164 10.80 -0.53 1.44
N VAL A 165 10.55 -1.30 0.37
CA VAL A 165 11.02 -2.68 0.22
C VAL A 165 12.04 -2.78 -0.92
N TYR A 166 13.32 -2.76 -0.60
CA TYR A 166 14.43 -2.61 -1.57
C TYR A 166 14.50 -3.67 -2.66
N PHE A 167 14.01 -4.89 -2.42
CA PHE A 167 14.01 -5.95 -3.42
C PHE A 167 12.82 -5.87 -4.39
N MET A 168 11.87 -4.98 -4.16
CA MET A 168 10.60 -4.94 -4.89
C MET A 168 10.80 -4.68 -6.39
N GLN A 169 11.70 -3.76 -6.76
CA GLN A 169 12.04 -3.51 -8.16
C GLN A 169 12.48 -4.79 -8.87
N THR A 170 13.46 -5.49 -8.29
CA THR A 170 13.98 -6.75 -8.84
C THR A 170 12.90 -7.82 -8.92
N LEU A 171 12.08 -7.95 -7.88
CA LEU A 171 10.99 -8.94 -7.87
C LEU A 171 9.97 -8.69 -8.97
N TRP A 172 9.54 -7.43 -9.16
CA TRP A 172 8.60 -7.09 -10.22
C TRP A 172 9.17 -7.39 -11.62
N GLU A 173 10.44 -7.05 -11.86
CA GLU A 173 11.13 -7.35 -13.11
C GLU A 173 11.29 -8.85 -13.35
N GLU A 174 11.68 -9.62 -12.34
CA GLU A 174 11.82 -11.09 -12.42
C GLU A 174 10.46 -11.77 -12.69
N ILE A 175 9.37 -11.35 -12.02
CA ILE A 175 8.01 -11.86 -12.28
C ILE A 175 7.58 -11.53 -13.71
N PHE A 176 7.84 -10.30 -14.19
CA PHE A 176 7.52 -9.95 -15.57
C PHE A 176 8.24 -10.85 -16.56
N CYS A 177 9.53 -11.00 -16.40
CA CYS A 177 10.36 -11.82 -17.30
C CYS A 177 9.91 -13.28 -17.33
N GLU A 178 9.56 -13.86 -16.19
CA GLU A 178 9.20 -15.28 -16.08
C GLU A 178 7.77 -15.57 -16.58
N TYR A 179 6.79 -14.71 -16.25
CA TYR A 179 5.38 -15.02 -16.44
C TYR A 179 4.67 -14.18 -17.51
N PHE A 180 5.17 -13.00 -17.85
CA PHE A 180 4.47 -12.05 -18.73
C PHE A 180 5.21 -11.76 -20.04
N SER A 181 6.50 -11.99 -20.13
CA SER A 181 7.32 -11.61 -21.30
C SER A 181 6.94 -12.28 -22.62
N GLN A 182 6.23 -13.41 -22.55
CA GLN A 182 5.78 -14.16 -23.74
C GLN A 182 4.33 -13.82 -24.15
N LEU A 183 3.63 -13.00 -23.35
CA LEU A 183 2.29 -12.55 -23.72
C LEU A 183 2.40 -11.56 -24.87
N ARG A 184 1.66 -11.81 -25.96
CA ARG A 184 1.69 -10.96 -27.16
C ARG A 184 1.05 -9.60 -26.87
N GLU A 185 1.66 -8.53 -27.38
CA GLU A 185 1.10 -7.16 -27.36
C GLU A 185 -0.27 -7.02 -28.05
N ASP A 186 -0.63 -7.97 -28.91
CA ASP A 186 -1.86 -7.94 -29.73
C ASP A 186 -3.12 -8.41 -29.02
N THR A 187 -3.04 -8.87 -27.76
CA THR A 187 -4.23 -9.16 -26.97
C THR A 187 -4.91 -7.86 -26.56
N VAL A 188 -6.14 -7.65 -27.02
CA VAL A 188 -6.99 -6.54 -26.55
C VAL A 188 -7.02 -6.62 -25.03
N LYS A 189 -6.46 -5.59 -24.38
CA LYS A 189 -6.41 -5.52 -22.93
C LYS A 189 -7.84 -5.42 -22.42
N ASP A 190 -8.27 -6.42 -21.67
CA ASP A 190 -9.52 -6.31 -20.94
C ASP A 190 -9.27 -5.32 -19.78
N GLU A 191 -10.08 -4.26 -19.71
CA GLU A 191 -10.02 -3.31 -18.59
C GLU A 191 -10.39 -3.97 -17.24
N GLN A 192 -10.82 -5.22 -17.26
CA GLN A 192 -11.07 -6.05 -16.09
C GLN A 192 -9.84 -6.86 -15.65
N ASP A 193 -8.80 -6.97 -16.48
CA ASP A 193 -7.52 -7.58 -16.14
C ASP A 193 -6.52 -6.50 -15.69
N ILE A 194 -6.66 -6.10 -14.44
CA ILE A 194 -6.00 -4.94 -13.87
C ILE A 194 -4.65 -5.32 -13.27
N ILE A 195 -3.65 -4.45 -13.45
CA ILE A 195 -2.49 -4.37 -12.56
C ILE A 195 -2.45 -3.01 -11.88
N PHE A 196 -2.49 -3.03 -10.56
CA PHE A 196 -2.55 -1.85 -9.71
C PHE A 196 -1.23 -1.68 -8.97
N PHE A 197 -0.69 -0.46 -9.02
CA PHE A 197 0.55 -0.10 -8.36
C PHE A 197 0.32 1.02 -7.35
N ASP A 198 0.79 0.81 -6.13
CA ASP A 198 0.97 1.82 -5.10
C ASP A 198 2.43 1.76 -4.63
N PRO A 199 3.28 2.69 -5.07
CA PRO A 199 4.69 2.66 -4.71
C PRO A 199 4.98 3.01 -3.25
N SER A 200 4.03 3.57 -2.52
CA SER A 200 4.25 4.09 -1.17
C SER A 200 5.25 5.25 -1.15
N ASP A 201 5.95 5.51 -0.03
CA ASP A 201 6.87 6.64 0.09
C ASP A 201 8.10 6.50 -0.83
N VAL A 202 8.21 7.40 -1.79
CA VAL A 202 9.33 7.50 -2.74
C VAL A 202 10.42 8.50 -2.30
N SER A 203 10.32 9.06 -1.09
CA SER A 203 11.17 10.17 -0.64
C SER A 203 12.66 9.83 -0.59
N SER A 204 12.99 8.59 -0.30
CA SER A 204 14.38 8.10 -0.20
C SER A 204 15.01 7.74 -1.55
N HIS A 205 14.24 7.75 -2.65
CA HIS A 205 14.71 7.31 -3.96
C HIS A 205 15.08 8.48 -4.88
N ASP A 206 16.16 8.28 -5.65
CA ASP A 206 16.60 9.22 -6.69
C ASP A 206 15.77 9.09 -7.98
N GLU A 207 16.01 10.02 -8.92
CA GLU A 207 15.34 10.04 -10.22
C GLU A 207 15.51 8.73 -10.99
N THR A 208 16.69 8.13 -10.98
CA THR A 208 17.00 6.92 -11.74
C THR A 208 16.14 5.75 -11.29
N LYS A 209 16.00 5.56 -9.97
CA LYS A 209 15.17 4.49 -9.40
C LYS A 209 13.68 4.72 -9.67
N ILE A 210 13.19 5.96 -9.51
CA ILE A 210 11.80 6.30 -9.83
C ILE A 210 11.49 6.04 -11.31
N ARG A 211 12.39 6.40 -12.22
CA ARG A 211 12.23 6.09 -13.65
C ARG A 211 12.21 4.59 -13.92
N ALA A 212 13.08 3.81 -13.28
CA ALA A 212 13.09 2.35 -13.41
C ALA A 212 11.75 1.75 -12.97
N MET A 213 11.22 2.16 -11.84
CA MET A 213 9.90 1.74 -11.34
C MET A 213 8.79 2.04 -12.35
N LEU A 214 8.71 3.29 -12.83
CA LEU A 214 7.67 3.69 -13.79
C LEU A 214 7.80 2.97 -15.14
N ASN A 215 9.02 2.70 -15.61
CA ASN A 215 9.25 1.89 -16.80
C ASN A 215 8.79 0.43 -16.62
N THR A 216 8.98 -0.13 -15.41
CA THR A 216 8.45 -1.47 -15.09
C THR A 216 6.92 -1.47 -15.11
N MET A 217 6.27 -0.42 -14.58
CA MET A 217 4.81 -0.28 -14.66
C MET A 217 4.32 -0.14 -16.12
N GLU A 218 5.01 0.66 -16.95
CA GLU A 218 4.74 0.76 -18.40
C GLU A 218 4.85 -0.61 -19.06
N THR A 219 5.89 -1.40 -18.72
CA THR A 219 6.10 -2.74 -19.25
C THR A 219 4.93 -3.67 -18.90
N TYR A 220 4.48 -3.71 -17.66
CA TYR A 220 3.26 -4.44 -17.27
C TYR A 220 2.02 -3.91 -18.00
N GLY A 221 1.98 -2.61 -18.25
CA GLY A 221 0.94 -1.97 -19.04
C GLY A 221 0.85 -2.49 -20.48
N THR A 222 1.83 -3.27 -21.01
CA THR A 222 1.72 -3.91 -22.33
C THR A 222 0.82 -5.15 -22.32
N CYS A 223 0.60 -5.79 -21.19
CA CYS A 223 -0.20 -7.03 -21.08
C CYS A 223 -1.41 -6.91 -20.13
N ARG A 224 -1.48 -5.90 -19.28
CA ARG A 224 -2.61 -5.66 -18.38
C ARG A 224 -3.01 -4.18 -18.34
N TYR A 225 -4.22 -3.89 -17.85
CA TYR A 225 -4.66 -2.51 -17.62
C TYR A 225 -3.95 -1.94 -16.39
N ALA A 226 -2.94 -1.10 -16.60
CA ALA A 226 -2.12 -0.55 -15.52
C ALA A 226 -2.77 0.66 -14.86
N ILE A 227 -2.82 0.66 -13.53
CA ILE A 227 -3.27 1.77 -12.70
C ILE A 227 -2.15 2.15 -11.74
N LEU A 228 -1.75 3.42 -11.72
CA LEU A 228 -0.85 3.99 -10.71
C LEU A 228 -1.67 4.82 -9.73
N SER A 229 -1.61 4.47 -8.45
CA SER A 229 -2.17 5.27 -7.37
C SER A 229 -1.06 5.81 -6.48
N VAL A 230 -1.11 7.10 -6.18
CA VAL A 230 -0.17 7.79 -5.27
C VAL A 230 -0.92 8.81 -4.44
N ASN A 231 -0.41 9.14 -3.26
CA ASN A 231 -0.92 10.29 -2.54
C ASN A 231 -0.34 11.61 -3.10
N GLU A 232 -0.90 12.75 -2.70
CA GLU A 232 -0.50 14.07 -3.18
C GLU A 232 1.00 14.35 -2.95
N ASN A 233 1.54 13.97 -1.78
CA ASN A 233 2.95 14.17 -1.47
C ASN A 233 3.87 13.33 -2.36
N GLU A 234 3.55 12.08 -2.57
CA GLU A 234 4.27 11.18 -3.49
C GLU A 234 4.24 11.70 -4.92
N ALA A 235 3.06 12.12 -5.40
CA ALA A 235 2.93 12.73 -6.73
C ALA A 235 3.83 13.96 -6.89
N LEU A 236 3.82 14.86 -5.90
CA LEU A 236 4.68 16.05 -5.91
C LEU A 236 6.16 15.72 -5.88
N GLN A 237 6.56 14.70 -5.12
CA GLN A 237 7.95 14.24 -5.06
C GLN A 237 8.41 13.63 -6.39
N ILE A 238 7.59 12.78 -7.00
CA ILE A 238 7.83 12.22 -8.34
C ILE A 238 7.92 13.35 -9.37
N GLY A 239 6.94 14.25 -9.37
CA GLY A 239 6.85 15.36 -10.31
C GLY A 239 8.05 16.31 -10.23
N LYS A 240 8.46 16.66 -9.00
CA LYS A 240 9.63 17.51 -8.76
C LYS A 240 10.91 16.88 -9.29
N ARG A 241 11.13 15.59 -9.02
CA ARG A 241 12.36 14.88 -9.42
C ARG A 241 12.44 14.63 -10.92
N LEU A 242 11.34 14.20 -11.54
CA LEU A 242 11.35 13.80 -12.95
C LEU A 242 11.17 14.99 -13.92
N PHE A 243 10.40 16.00 -13.52
CA PHE A 243 9.92 17.02 -14.44
C PHE A 243 10.12 18.46 -13.92
N GLY A 244 10.59 18.65 -12.68
CA GLY A 244 10.60 19.95 -12.03
C GLY A 244 9.20 20.55 -11.80
N ALA A 245 8.15 19.71 -11.83
CA ALA A 245 6.75 20.12 -11.71
C ALA A 245 6.28 20.08 -10.25
N SER A 246 5.36 20.97 -9.87
CA SER A 246 4.78 21.11 -8.54
C SER A 246 3.25 21.21 -8.52
N ASP A 247 2.59 20.95 -9.64
CA ASP A 247 1.12 20.88 -9.77
C ASP A 247 0.69 19.45 -10.11
N CYS A 248 -0.16 18.84 -9.30
CA CYS A 248 -0.59 17.46 -9.49
C CYS A 248 -1.30 17.22 -10.83
N GLY A 249 -2.07 18.20 -11.35
CA GLY A 249 -2.71 18.07 -12.65
C GLY A 249 -1.71 18.07 -13.80
N GLN A 250 -0.65 18.86 -13.70
CA GLN A 250 0.47 18.82 -14.65
C GLN A 250 1.23 17.49 -14.55
N ILE A 251 1.50 17.04 -13.32
CA ILE A 251 2.29 15.84 -13.06
C ILE A 251 1.62 14.60 -13.64
N ILE A 252 0.32 14.38 -13.40
CA ILE A 252 -0.38 13.20 -13.93
C ILE A 252 -0.39 13.15 -15.46
N ARG A 253 -0.52 14.32 -16.14
CA ARG A 253 -0.43 14.39 -17.59
C ARG A 253 0.96 14.05 -18.11
N LEU A 254 2.01 14.57 -17.45
CA LEU A 254 3.40 14.26 -17.80
C LEU A 254 3.74 12.79 -17.58
N LEU A 255 3.29 12.20 -16.47
CA LEU A 255 3.45 10.77 -16.18
C LEU A 255 2.77 9.91 -17.24
N GLN A 256 1.50 10.19 -17.59
CA GLN A 256 0.76 9.43 -18.60
C GLN A 256 1.42 9.54 -19.98
N GLN A 257 1.88 10.72 -20.37
CA GLN A 257 2.54 10.95 -21.66
C GLN A 257 3.90 10.29 -21.76
N THR A 258 4.66 10.27 -20.65
CA THR A 258 6.03 9.76 -20.63
C THR A 258 6.07 8.24 -20.49
N PHE A 259 5.23 7.65 -19.64
CA PHE A 259 5.25 6.23 -19.28
C PHE A 259 4.01 5.45 -19.75
N ARG A 260 3.15 6.07 -20.56
CA ARG A 260 1.95 5.44 -21.17
C ARG A 260 1.06 4.65 -20.19
N ILE A 261 1.03 5.07 -18.92
CA ILE A 261 0.16 4.46 -17.91
C ILE A 261 -1.28 4.95 -18.19
N PRO A 262 -2.23 4.05 -18.50
CA PRO A 262 -3.56 4.47 -18.96
C PRO A 262 -4.39 5.15 -17.88
N GLU A 263 -4.14 4.84 -16.60
CA GLU A 263 -4.88 5.40 -15.48
C GLU A 263 -3.96 5.79 -14.33
N ILE A 264 -4.07 7.04 -13.87
CA ILE A 264 -3.29 7.57 -12.75
C ILE A 264 -4.24 8.22 -11.76
N VAL A 265 -4.11 7.86 -10.49
CA VAL A 265 -4.92 8.37 -9.37
C VAL A 265 -4.02 9.08 -8.39
N VAL A 266 -4.31 10.35 -8.09
CA VAL A 266 -3.66 11.12 -7.02
C VAL A 266 -4.72 11.45 -5.98
N HIS A 267 -4.59 10.86 -4.80
CA HIS A 267 -5.53 11.07 -3.71
C HIS A 267 -4.95 11.96 -2.61
N SER A 268 -5.80 12.73 -1.96
CA SER A 268 -5.44 13.55 -0.80
C SER A 268 -6.61 13.67 0.17
N ASN A 269 -6.39 14.32 1.30
CA ASN A 269 -7.45 14.62 2.27
C ASN A 269 -8.42 15.74 1.82
N LYS A 270 -8.20 16.36 0.64
CA LYS A 270 -9.04 17.43 0.09
C LYS A 270 -9.75 17.01 -1.18
N VAL A 271 -9.03 16.34 -2.07
CA VAL A 271 -9.52 16.02 -3.41
C VAL A 271 -8.77 14.82 -3.97
N THR A 272 -9.48 13.99 -4.71
CA THR A 272 -8.86 12.98 -5.59
C THR A 272 -8.91 13.47 -7.02
N ARG A 273 -7.76 13.42 -7.67
CA ARG A 273 -7.58 13.70 -9.09
C ARG A 273 -7.24 12.39 -9.80
N SER A 274 -7.98 12.04 -10.85
CA SER A 274 -7.69 10.86 -11.65
C SER A 274 -7.63 11.24 -13.12
N LEU A 275 -6.69 10.65 -13.85
CA LEU A 275 -6.57 10.75 -15.30
C LEU A 275 -6.78 9.36 -15.89
N VAL A 276 -7.89 9.15 -16.60
CA VAL A 276 -8.30 7.89 -17.20
C VAL A 276 -8.44 8.08 -18.70
N HIS A 277 -7.62 7.40 -19.50
CA HIS A 277 -7.59 7.55 -20.97
C HIS A 277 -7.56 9.01 -21.44
N GLY A 278 -6.78 9.84 -20.77
CA GLY A 278 -6.65 11.28 -21.09
C GLY A 278 -7.79 12.18 -20.60
N LYS A 279 -8.84 11.60 -19.99
CA LYS A 279 -9.92 12.37 -19.35
C LYS A 279 -9.64 12.55 -17.87
N GLU A 280 -9.67 13.79 -17.40
CA GLU A 280 -9.44 14.13 -16.00
C GLU A 280 -10.74 14.15 -15.19
N TYR A 281 -10.68 13.59 -13.99
CA TYR A 281 -11.74 13.59 -12.98
C TYR A 281 -11.21 14.23 -11.71
N LEU A 282 -12.02 15.11 -11.10
CA LEU A 282 -11.68 15.81 -9.87
C LEU A 282 -12.85 15.70 -8.90
N ILE A 283 -12.68 14.93 -7.83
CA ILE A 283 -13.73 14.62 -6.87
C ILE A 283 -13.27 15.04 -5.48
N PRO A 284 -14.03 15.92 -4.77
CA PRO A 284 -13.72 16.27 -3.39
C PRO A 284 -13.74 15.05 -2.46
N THR A 285 -12.77 14.97 -1.55
CA THR A 285 -12.68 13.89 -0.57
C THR A 285 -13.77 14.05 0.49
N LEU A 286 -14.33 12.93 0.98
CA LEU A 286 -15.25 12.93 2.10
C LEU A 286 -14.46 13.23 3.38
N HIS A 287 -14.81 14.36 4.01
CA HIS A 287 -14.18 14.75 5.27
C HIS A 287 -14.70 13.92 6.45
N VAL A 288 -13.81 13.59 7.41
CA VAL A 288 -14.12 12.93 8.67
C VAL A 288 -13.66 13.82 9.80
N ASP A 289 -14.59 14.36 10.57
CA ASP A 289 -14.31 15.36 11.63
C ASP A 289 -13.52 14.78 12.81
N HIS A 290 -13.80 13.52 13.19
CA HIS A 290 -13.21 12.86 14.35
C HIS A 290 -12.64 11.49 13.94
N PRO A 291 -11.44 11.44 13.39
CA PRO A 291 -10.83 10.19 12.98
C PRO A 291 -10.44 9.31 14.18
N VAL A 292 -10.86 8.05 14.17
CA VAL A 292 -10.44 7.02 15.13
C VAL A 292 -9.04 6.49 14.78
N ILE A 293 -8.76 6.43 13.48
CA ILE A 293 -7.47 5.99 12.93
C ILE A 293 -7.18 6.70 11.60
N SER A 294 -5.92 6.95 11.31
CA SER A 294 -5.49 7.53 10.02
C SER A 294 -4.56 6.62 9.23
N THR A 295 -3.75 5.80 9.91
CA THR A 295 -2.83 4.84 9.26
C THR A 295 -3.64 3.77 8.54
N GLY A 296 -3.30 3.49 7.26
CA GLY A 296 -4.04 2.55 6.42
C GLY A 296 -5.25 3.15 5.66
N ALA A 297 -5.49 4.46 5.80
CA ALA A 297 -6.56 5.13 5.04
C ALA A 297 -6.33 5.06 3.52
N GLY A 298 -5.08 5.25 3.08
CA GLY A 298 -4.68 5.12 1.67
C GLY A 298 -4.91 3.70 1.14
N ASP A 299 -4.54 2.68 1.90
CA ASP A 299 -4.75 1.27 1.51
C ASP A 299 -6.24 0.94 1.39
N ASN A 300 -7.07 1.47 2.29
CA ASN A 300 -8.53 1.30 2.22
C ASN A 300 -9.13 2.08 1.05
N PHE A 301 -8.61 3.28 0.73
CA PHE A 301 -8.97 4.02 -0.48
C PHE A 301 -8.65 3.19 -1.72
N ASN A 302 -7.43 2.71 -1.85
CA ASN A 302 -6.95 1.92 -2.98
C ASN A 302 -7.74 0.62 -3.14
N ALA A 303 -8.04 -0.08 -2.06
CA ALA A 303 -8.88 -1.29 -2.07
C ALA A 303 -10.31 -0.97 -2.55
N GLY A 304 -10.92 0.10 -2.06
CA GLY A 304 -12.25 0.55 -2.52
C GLY A 304 -12.26 0.95 -3.99
N TYR A 305 -11.18 1.59 -4.47
CA TYR A 305 -11.00 1.92 -5.88
C TYR A 305 -10.96 0.65 -6.75
N CYS A 306 -10.08 -0.28 -6.38
CA CYS A 306 -9.92 -1.54 -7.11
C CYS A 306 -11.18 -2.41 -7.06
N TYR A 307 -11.89 -2.46 -5.94
CA TYR A 307 -13.19 -3.11 -5.84
C TYR A 307 -14.19 -2.57 -6.87
N ALA A 308 -14.30 -1.26 -6.98
CA ALA A 308 -15.19 -0.61 -7.93
C ALA A 308 -14.76 -0.84 -9.39
N LYS A 309 -13.47 -0.88 -9.67
CA LYS A 309 -12.92 -1.24 -10.99
C LYS A 309 -13.27 -2.68 -11.36
N LEU A 310 -13.13 -3.64 -10.44
CA LEU A 310 -13.53 -5.04 -10.64
C LEU A 310 -15.04 -5.22 -10.91
N LYS A 311 -15.86 -4.27 -10.46
CA LYS A 311 -17.31 -4.21 -10.79
C LYS A 311 -17.58 -3.55 -12.14
N GLY A 312 -16.58 -3.03 -12.82
CA GLY A 312 -16.73 -2.31 -14.09
C GLY A 312 -17.45 -0.96 -13.94
N TRP A 313 -17.36 -0.31 -12.78
CA TRP A 313 -18.02 0.97 -12.55
C TRP A 313 -17.27 2.13 -13.21
N ALA A 314 -18.02 3.18 -13.56
CA ALA A 314 -17.47 4.40 -14.15
C ALA A 314 -16.44 5.06 -13.21
N PRO A 315 -15.42 5.78 -13.75
CA PRO A 315 -14.32 6.36 -12.96
C PRO A 315 -14.77 7.24 -11.78
N GLU A 316 -15.81 8.05 -11.96
CA GLU A 316 -16.36 8.87 -10.87
C GLU A 316 -16.91 8.01 -9.72
N LYS A 317 -17.61 6.93 -10.04
CA LYS A 317 -18.13 5.99 -9.05
C LYS A 317 -17.00 5.24 -8.36
N CYS A 318 -15.92 4.88 -9.08
CA CYS A 318 -14.72 4.28 -8.49
C CYS A 318 -14.10 5.21 -7.42
N ILE A 319 -13.90 6.49 -7.73
CA ILE A 319 -13.36 7.46 -6.78
C ILE A 319 -14.27 7.64 -5.57
N ARG A 320 -15.59 7.77 -5.77
CA ARG A 320 -16.56 7.93 -4.66
C ARG A 320 -16.59 6.69 -3.75
N THR A 321 -16.49 5.49 -4.33
CA THR A 321 -16.40 4.24 -3.57
C THR A 321 -15.12 4.17 -2.76
N ALA A 322 -13.99 4.56 -3.34
CA ALA A 322 -12.71 4.67 -2.65
C ALA A 322 -12.77 5.64 -1.45
N HIS A 323 -13.39 6.82 -1.63
CA HIS A 323 -13.62 7.76 -0.53
C HIS A 323 -14.49 7.17 0.58
N ARG A 324 -15.56 6.46 0.23
CA ARG A 324 -16.44 5.79 1.21
C ARG A 324 -15.67 4.73 2.00
N ALA A 325 -14.85 3.93 1.33
CA ALA A 325 -14.05 2.90 1.98
C ALA A 325 -13.04 3.52 2.97
N ALA A 326 -12.31 4.54 2.56
CA ALA A 326 -11.35 5.25 3.41
C ALA A 326 -12.06 5.94 4.58
N SER A 327 -13.13 6.70 4.33
CA SER A 327 -13.87 7.44 5.35
C SER A 327 -14.51 6.51 6.38
N PHE A 328 -15.06 5.37 5.95
CA PHE A 328 -15.58 4.36 6.84
C PHE A 328 -14.47 3.80 7.75
N TYR A 329 -13.33 3.43 7.16
CA TYR A 329 -12.20 2.91 7.92
C TYR A 329 -11.67 3.92 8.94
N ILE A 330 -11.50 5.19 8.53
CA ILE A 330 -11.01 6.27 9.40
C ILE A 330 -11.97 6.48 10.59
N SER A 331 -13.28 6.37 10.36
CA SER A 331 -14.31 6.59 11.40
C SER A 331 -14.49 5.41 12.32
N HIS A 332 -14.21 4.17 11.90
CA HIS A 332 -14.54 2.95 12.65
C HIS A 332 -13.34 2.11 13.07
N GLY A 333 -12.16 2.28 12.44
CA GLY A 333 -10.96 1.50 12.74
C GLY A 333 -10.93 0.09 12.12
N TYR A 334 -11.91 -0.27 11.28
CA TYR A 334 -11.96 -1.55 10.56
C TYR A 334 -12.50 -1.36 9.13
N PRO A 335 -12.21 -2.28 8.19
CA PRO A 335 -12.62 -2.17 6.79
C PRO A 335 -14.15 -2.25 6.60
N VAL A 336 -14.67 -1.55 5.60
CA VAL A 336 -16.06 -1.60 5.19
C VAL A 336 -16.40 -2.90 4.46
N SER A 337 -17.62 -3.42 4.61
CA SER A 337 -18.13 -4.53 3.80
C SER A 337 -18.65 -4.07 2.43
N GLY A 338 -18.66 -4.98 1.44
CA GLY A 338 -19.14 -4.69 0.10
C GLY A 338 -20.57 -4.21 0.05
N ASP A 339 -21.46 -4.78 0.87
CA ASP A 339 -22.88 -4.43 0.94
C ASP A 339 -23.12 -2.96 1.33
N VAL A 340 -22.22 -2.38 2.13
CA VAL A 340 -22.31 -0.96 2.54
C VAL A 340 -21.86 -0.03 1.41
N LEU A 341 -20.98 -0.52 0.50
CA LEU A 341 -20.44 0.25 -0.62
C LEU A 341 -21.31 0.22 -1.86
N GLU A 342 -22.12 -0.86 -2.03
CA GLU A 342 -23.12 -0.93 -3.10
C GLU A 342 -24.32 -0.06 -2.68
N PRO A 343 -24.50 1.14 -3.22
CA PRO A 343 -25.72 1.89 -2.94
C PRO A 343 -26.88 1.15 -3.57
N ASP A 344 -28.02 1.15 -2.88
CA ASP A 344 -29.31 0.82 -3.48
C ASP A 344 -29.40 1.48 -4.85
N CYS A 345 -29.82 0.70 -5.83
CA CYS A 345 -29.98 1.15 -7.21
C CYS A 345 -30.98 2.33 -7.24
N GLU A 346 -30.48 3.57 -7.28
CA GLU A 346 -31.20 4.73 -7.79
C GLU A 346 -30.27 5.59 -8.66
#